data_383fba24bab1f56629c2261370e201cc
#
_entry.id   383fba24bab1f56629c2261370e201cc
#
_cell.length_a   1.000
_cell.length_b   1.000
_cell.length_c   1.000
_cell.angle_alpha   90.00
_cell.angle_beta   90.00
_cell.angle_gamma   90.00
#
_symmetry.space_group_name_H-M   'P 1'
#
loop_
_entity.id
_entity.type
_entity.pdbx_description
1 polymer ?
#
loop_
_entity_poly.entity_id
_entity_poly.type
_entity_poly.pdbx_seq_one_letter_code
_entity_poly.pdbx_strand_id
1 'polypeptide(L)'
;MGRALAGLGLCFALASAAHAASGKPVDLTMSWNVTLDASGAVTSMKPTDGLNPGIYQRLEPAVRKWHFTTGKVKGVPVPSETTLTIHVTMEPVDGFYRVRLRDATTGARYATMTPPKYPDGALMSKRGGAVMLLVHYDAAGSVTEAKLVDGGVPKPGNDIERAAIAAVKHWTFTPESVGGHAIAGSARVPLCFSARPGTENTCRWQIDKSEVSLDTKVPLAMNPAVRLETEVAGQVL
;
A
#
# COMPACT_ATOMS: atom_id res chain seq x y z
N MET A 1 -0.29 82.09 -8.51
CA MET A 1 -1.48 81.28 -8.51
C MET A 1 -1.08 79.96 -9.17
N GLY A 2 -0.79 78.90 -8.37
CA GLY A 2 -0.42 77.61 -8.85
C GLY A 2 -0.80 76.57 -7.83
N ARG A 3 -1.86 75.80 -8.09
CA ARG A 3 -2.38 74.73 -7.23
C ARG A 3 -1.55 73.45 -7.42
N ALA A 4 -0.94 73.01 -6.36
CA ALA A 4 -0.35 71.66 -6.27
C ALA A 4 -1.45 70.63 -6.08
N LEU A 5 -1.52 69.62 -6.95
CA LEU A 5 -2.34 68.41 -6.81
C LEU A 5 -1.49 67.33 -6.17
N ALA A 6 -1.83 66.97 -4.94
CA ALA A 6 -1.25 65.81 -4.25
C ALA A 6 -1.95 64.56 -4.74
N GLY A 7 -1.22 63.68 -5.42
CA GLY A 7 -1.66 62.37 -5.83
C GLY A 7 -1.56 61.39 -4.64
N LEU A 8 -2.69 60.93 -4.12
CA LEU A 8 -2.76 59.85 -3.16
C LEU A 8 -2.55 58.51 -3.89
N GLY A 9 -1.38 57.92 -3.74
CA GLY A 9 -1.08 56.58 -4.21
C GLY A 9 -1.71 55.55 -3.26
N LEU A 10 -2.77 54.89 -3.72
CA LEU A 10 -3.43 53.78 -3.01
C LEU A 10 -2.59 52.51 -3.24
N CYS A 11 -1.73 52.14 -2.27
CA CYS A 11 -1.08 50.84 -2.24
C CYS A 11 -2.11 49.77 -1.95
N PHE A 12 -2.56 49.05 -2.99
CA PHE A 12 -3.28 47.80 -2.80
C PHE A 12 -2.26 46.74 -2.37
N ALA A 13 -2.22 46.44 -1.08
CA ALA A 13 -1.57 45.25 -0.57
C ALA A 13 -2.43 44.05 -0.98
N LEU A 14 -1.99 43.32 -2.02
CA LEU A 14 -2.50 42.00 -2.35
C LEU A 14 -2.08 41.05 -1.20
N ALA A 15 -2.94 40.90 -0.21
CA ALA A 15 -2.84 39.83 0.75
C ALA A 15 -3.13 38.52 -0.02
N SER A 16 -2.07 37.84 -0.44
CA SER A 16 -2.16 36.46 -0.90
C SER A 16 -2.64 35.63 0.29
N ALA A 17 -3.95 35.33 0.33
CA ALA A 17 -4.50 34.36 1.27
C ALA A 17 -3.85 33.01 0.92
N ALA A 18 -2.81 32.66 1.65
CA ALA A 18 -2.30 31.29 1.68
C ALA A 18 -3.51 30.42 2.13
N HIS A 19 -4.03 29.62 1.21
CA HIS A 19 -5.03 28.64 1.55
C HIS A 19 -4.34 27.64 2.47
N ALA A 20 -4.56 27.80 3.78
CA ALA A 20 -4.13 26.84 4.75
C ALA A 20 -4.74 25.49 4.39
N ALA A 21 -3.94 24.44 4.31
CA ALA A 21 -4.43 23.07 4.17
C ALA A 21 -5.25 22.76 5.43
N SER A 22 -6.55 22.99 5.36
CA SER A 22 -7.48 22.66 6.43
C SER A 22 -8.12 21.33 6.08
N GLY A 23 -7.77 20.29 6.80
CA GLY A 23 -8.30 18.96 6.53
C GLY A 23 -7.95 17.97 7.64
N LYS A 24 -8.60 16.81 7.59
CA LYS A 24 -8.19 15.66 8.40
C LYS A 24 -6.94 15.01 7.80
N PRO A 25 -6.10 14.36 8.60
CA PRO A 25 -5.02 13.52 8.08
C PRO A 25 -5.55 12.51 7.06
N VAL A 26 -4.80 12.28 5.99
CA VAL A 26 -5.16 11.35 4.92
C VAL A 26 -4.12 10.25 4.87
N ASP A 27 -4.58 9.01 4.98
CA ASP A 27 -3.74 7.84 4.79
C ASP A 27 -3.66 7.48 3.30
N LEU A 28 -2.44 7.25 2.82
CA LEU A 28 -2.17 6.86 1.45
C LEU A 28 -1.27 5.62 1.44
N THR A 29 -1.55 4.75 0.47
CA THR A 29 -0.71 3.60 0.12
C THR A 29 -0.10 3.86 -1.25
N MET A 30 1.20 3.70 -1.34
CA MET A 30 1.96 3.90 -2.57
C MET A 30 2.88 2.72 -2.82
N SER A 31 3.10 2.38 -4.09
CA SER A 31 3.94 1.23 -4.43
C SER A 31 4.87 1.54 -5.59
N TRP A 32 6.05 0.94 -5.54
CA TRP A 32 7.09 1.00 -6.58
C TRP A 32 7.58 -0.39 -6.93
N ASN A 33 7.85 -0.63 -8.20
CA ASN A 33 8.77 -1.68 -8.59
C ASN A 33 10.19 -1.19 -8.31
N VAL A 34 10.92 -1.87 -7.46
CA VAL A 34 12.27 -1.52 -7.04
C VAL A 34 13.23 -2.60 -7.51
N THR A 35 14.29 -2.18 -8.21
CA THR A 35 15.41 -3.05 -8.57
C THR A 35 16.59 -2.75 -7.64
N LEU A 36 17.18 -3.79 -7.10
CA LEU A 36 18.31 -3.75 -6.18
C LEU A 36 19.49 -4.48 -6.81
N ASP A 37 20.70 -3.97 -6.58
CA ASP A 37 21.91 -4.73 -6.85
C ASP A 37 22.17 -5.80 -5.76
N ALA A 38 23.23 -6.58 -5.89
CA ALA A 38 23.57 -7.63 -4.93
C ALA A 38 23.91 -7.12 -3.53
N SER A 39 24.28 -5.84 -3.40
CA SER A 39 24.56 -5.22 -2.10
C SER A 39 23.29 -4.73 -1.38
N GLY A 40 22.14 -4.73 -2.06
CA GLY A 40 20.89 -4.17 -1.55
C GLY A 40 20.70 -2.69 -1.84
N ALA A 41 21.55 -2.08 -2.66
CA ALA A 41 21.38 -0.69 -3.07
C ALA A 41 20.31 -0.57 -4.18
N VAL A 42 19.47 0.46 -4.07
CA VAL A 42 18.40 0.74 -5.03
C VAL A 42 18.99 1.30 -6.32
N THR A 43 18.88 0.54 -7.41
CA THR A 43 19.35 0.92 -8.75
C THR A 43 18.25 1.53 -9.61
N SER A 44 17.01 1.09 -9.42
CA SER A 44 15.85 1.62 -10.14
C SER A 44 14.61 1.65 -9.25
N MET A 45 13.77 2.67 -9.45
CA MET A 45 12.45 2.79 -8.84
C MET A 45 11.45 3.25 -9.90
N LYS A 46 10.33 2.52 -10.03
CA LYS A 46 9.24 2.89 -10.96
C LYS A 46 7.91 2.80 -10.22
N PRO A 47 7.11 3.89 -10.15
CA PRO A 47 5.77 3.84 -9.58
C PRO A 47 4.92 2.76 -10.25
N THR A 48 4.07 2.08 -9.49
CA THR A 48 3.16 1.05 -10.00
C THR A 48 1.72 1.53 -10.14
N ASP A 49 1.44 2.70 -9.60
CA ASP A 49 0.14 3.37 -9.63
C ASP A 49 0.25 4.78 -10.22
N GLY A 50 -0.89 5.39 -10.52
CA GLY A 50 -0.98 6.72 -11.13
C GLY A 50 -1.03 7.88 -10.13
N LEU A 51 -0.50 7.73 -8.93
CA LEU A 51 -0.52 8.78 -7.92
C LEU A 51 0.32 9.99 -8.31
N ASN A 52 0.10 11.11 -7.59
CA ASN A 52 0.73 12.38 -7.87
C ASN A 52 2.28 12.29 -7.88
N PRO A 53 2.94 12.65 -9.00
CA PRO A 53 4.40 12.57 -9.12
C PRO A 53 5.16 13.33 -8.02
N GLY A 54 4.61 14.42 -7.48
CA GLY A 54 5.26 15.22 -6.44
C GLY A 54 5.48 14.46 -5.13
N ILE A 55 4.62 13.49 -4.81
CA ILE A 55 4.79 12.65 -3.62
C ILE A 55 5.93 11.65 -3.84
N TYR A 56 5.99 11.05 -5.03
CA TYR A 56 7.08 10.14 -5.40
C TYR A 56 8.44 10.83 -5.35
N GLN A 57 8.55 12.04 -5.88
CA GLN A 57 9.80 12.81 -5.87
C GLN A 57 10.31 13.11 -4.45
N ARG A 58 9.43 13.24 -3.48
CA ARG A 58 9.83 13.42 -2.06
C ARG A 58 10.31 12.13 -1.41
N LEU A 59 9.67 11.00 -1.74
CA LEU A 59 9.98 9.70 -1.14
C LEU A 59 11.23 9.05 -1.74
N GLU A 60 11.47 9.19 -3.04
CA GLU A 60 12.58 8.53 -3.72
C GLU A 60 13.96 8.81 -3.09
N PRO A 61 14.36 10.04 -2.74
CA PRO A 61 15.65 10.31 -2.12
C PRO A 61 15.80 9.65 -0.73
N ALA A 62 14.72 9.47 0.01
CA ALA A 62 14.73 8.77 1.28
C ALA A 62 14.88 7.27 1.07
N VAL A 63 14.08 6.68 0.18
CA VAL A 63 14.11 5.24 -0.14
C VAL A 63 15.47 4.80 -0.65
N ARG A 64 16.17 5.61 -1.44
CA ARG A 64 17.52 5.32 -1.92
C ARG A 64 18.58 5.22 -0.82
N LYS A 65 18.28 5.70 0.38
CA LYS A 65 19.15 5.59 1.56
C LYS A 65 18.80 4.40 2.47
N TRP A 66 17.69 3.72 2.18
CA TRP A 66 17.29 2.57 2.97
C TRP A 66 18.15 1.36 2.64
N HIS A 67 18.29 0.49 3.61
CA HIS A 67 19.04 -0.76 3.49
C HIS A 67 18.10 -1.91 3.24
N PHE A 68 18.41 -2.70 2.22
CA PHE A 68 17.66 -3.89 1.88
C PHE A 68 18.59 -5.11 1.88
N THR A 69 18.06 -6.26 2.28
CA THR A 69 18.67 -7.54 1.94
C THR A 69 18.04 -8.06 0.65
N THR A 70 18.86 -8.62 -0.24
CA THR A 70 18.40 -9.17 -1.50
C THR A 70 18.19 -10.67 -1.44
N GLY A 71 17.50 -11.23 -2.44
CA GLY A 71 17.39 -12.66 -2.62
C GLY A 71 18.76 -13.30 -2.83
N LYS A 72 18.84 -14.60 -2.53
CA LYS A 72 20.08 -15.37 -2.62
C LYS A 72 19.94 -16.55 -3.57
N VAL A 73 20.96 -16.79 -4.40
CA VAL A 73 21.10 -18.01 -5.19
C VAL A 73 22.29 -18.79 -4.63
N LYS A 74 22.04 -20.02 -4.18
CA LYS A 74 23.06 -20.87 -3.51
C LYS A 74 23.78 -20.15 -2.34
N GLY A 75 23.02 -19.34 -1.58
CA GLY A 75 23.53 -18.61 -0.42
C GLY A 75 24.21 -17.27 -0.75
N VAL A 76 24.44 -16.96 -2.02
CA VAL A 76 25.10 -15.70 -2.46
C VAL A 76 24.02 -14.66 -2.81
N PRO A 77 24.09 -13.44 -2.25
CA PRO A 77 23.20 -12.35 -2.64
C PRO A 77 23.32 -12.03 -4.13
N VAL A 78 22.19 -11.80 -4.78
CA VAL A 78 22.14 -11.47 -6.22
C VAL A 78 21.21 -10.29 -6.45
N PRO A 79 21.33 -9.57 -7.58
CA PRO A 79 20.37 -8.54 -7.96
C PRO A 79 18.94 -9.07 -7.89
N SER A 80 18.03 -8.26 -7.36
CA SER A 80 16.65 -8.69 -7.11
C SER A 80 15.67 -7.58 -7.42
N GLU A 81 14.44 -7.96 -7.76
CA GLU A 81 13.33 -7.02 -7.96
C GLU A 81 12.19 -7.37 -7.01
N THR A 82 11.58 -6.34 -6.46
CA THR A 82 10.44 -6.45 -5.54
C THR A 82 9.47 -5.30 -5.73
N THR A 83 8.26 -5.44 -5.24
CA THR A 83 7.39 -4.28 -5.01
C THR A 83 7.63 -3.77 -3.60
N LEU A 84 7.99 -2.50 -3.49
CA LEU A 84 8.03 -1.76 -2.24
C LEU A 84 6.69 -1.04 -2.08
N THR A 85 5.97 -1.35 -1.03
CA THR A 85 4.74 -0.66 -0.65
C THR A 85 4.98 0.15 0.60
N ILE A 86 4.61 1.44 0.57
CA ILE A 86 4.80 2.38 1.67
C ILE A 86 3.43 2.93 2.06
N HIS A 87 3.12 2.88 3.34
CA HIS A 87 1.96 3.53 3.93
C HIS A 87 2.37 4.83 4.60
N VAL A 88 1.72 5.91 4.24
CA VAL A 88 1.97 7.23 4.81
C VAL A 88 0.70 7.86 5.33
N THR A 89 0.84 8.74 6.31
CA THR A 89 -0.20 9.70 6.70
C THR A 89 0.25 11.10 6.25
N MET A 90 -0.60 11.77 5.50
CA MET A 90 -0.44 13.18 5.15
C MET A 90 -1.17 14.03 6.18
N GLU A 91 -0.41 14.72 7.01
CA GLU A 91 -0.92 15.60 8.08
C GLU A 91 -0.92 17.04 7.56
N PRO A 92 -2.06 17.77 7.57
CA PRO A 92 -2.07 19.19 7.24
C PRO A 92 -1.39 19.99 8.36
N VAL A 93 -0.39 20.80 8.00
CA VAL A 93 0.35 21.66 8.94
C VAL A 93 0.65 22.99 8.24
N ASP A 94 0.14 24.09 8.78
CA ASP A 94 0.43 25.49 8.36
C ASP A 94 0.35 25.72 6.82
N GLY A 95 -0.67 25.16 6.19
CA GLY A 95 -0.88 25.32 4.74
C GLY A 95 -0.15 24.32 3.85
N PHE A 96 0.61 23.39 4.43
CA PHE A 96 1.34 22.33 3.75
C PHE A 96 0.91 20.95 4.26
N TYR A 97 1.41 19.89 3.63
CA TYR A 97 1.27 18.54 4.13
C TYR A 97 2.63 18.02 4.63
N ARG A 98 2.63 17.56 5.88
CA ARG A 98 3.71 16.76 6.44
C ARG A 98 3.45 15.30 6.08
N VAL A 99 4.43 14.62 5.52
CA VAL A 99 4.34 13.19 5.19
C VAL A 99 5.00 12.41 6.32
N ARG A 100 4.21 11.59 7.02
CA ARG A 100 4.70 10.67 8.05
C ARG A 100 4.65 9.25 7.53
N LEU A 101 5.77 8.55 7.56
CA LEU A 101 5.84 7.13 7.24
C LEU A 101 5.18 6.33 8.37
N ARG A 102 4.26 5.44 8.02
CA ARG A 102 3.64 4.51 8.96
C ARG A 102 4.38 3.19 8.97
N ASP A 103 4.57 2.62 7.81
CA ASP A 103 5.33 1.41 7.58
C ASP A 103 5.75 1.31 6.10
N ALA A 104 6.62 0.35 5.81
CA ALA A 104 6.96 -0.04 4.45
C ALA A 104 7.21 -1.54 4.40
N THR A 105 6.73 -2.18 3.34
CA THR A 105 6.84 -3.62 3.14
C THR A 105 7.34 -3.93 1.73
N THR A 106 7.97 -5.10 1.57
CA THR A 106 8.41 -5.63 0.29
C THR A 106 7.70 -6.93 -0.04
N GLY A 107 7.65 -7.30 -1.31
CA GLY A 107 7.09 -8.57 -1.75
C GLY A 107 6.31 -8.47 -3.06
N ALA A 108 5.53 -9.50 -3.37
CA ALA A 108 4.67 -9.51 -4.54
C ALA A 108 3.51 -8.51 -4.39
N ARG A 109 2.98 -8.03 -5.51
CA ARG A 109 1.74 -7.26 -5.59
C ARG A 109 0.69 -8.00 -6.41
N TYR A 110 -0.57 -7.59 -6.30
CA TYR A 110 -1.60 -8.05 -7.23
C TYR A 110 -1.30 -7.52 -8.66
N ALA A 111 -1.34 -8.41 -9.65
CA ALA A 111 -1.34 -8.05 -11.06
C ALA A 111 -2.78 -7.92 -11.57
N THR A 112 -3.63 -8.89 -11.24
CA THR A 112 -5.08 -8.82 -11.49
C THR A 112 -5.84 -9.18 -10.21
N MET A 113 -6.89 -8.42 -9.95
CA MET A 113 -7.75 -8.62 -8.80
C MET A 113 -9.21 -8.36 -9.21
N THR A 114 -10.00 -9.41 -9.28
CA THR A 114 -11.45 -9.30 -9.52
C THR A 114 -12.18 -9.38 -8.18
N PRO A 115 -13.02 -8.40 -7.83
CA PRO A 115 -13.79 -8.46 -6.59
C PRO A 115 -14.58 -9.76 -6.47
N PRO A 116 -14.64 -10.38 -5.27
CA PRO A 116 -15.46 -11.56 -5.06
C PRO A 116 -16.95 -11.24 -5.27
N LYS A 117 -17.68 -12.20 -5.88
CA LYS A 117 -19.13 -12.09 -5.97
C LYS A 117 -19.74 -12.20 -4.57
N TYR A 118 -20.50 -11.19 -4.17
CA TYR A 118 -21.18 -11.21 -2.89
C TYR A 118 -22.28 -12.30 -2.89
N PRO A 119 -22.33 -13.20 -1.88
CA PRO A 119 -23.39 -14.20 -1.82
C PRO A 119 -24.75 -13.54 -1.56
N ASP A 120 -25.78 -13.93 -2.35
CA ASP A 120 -27.11 -13.29 -2.29
C ASP A 120 -27.72 -13.40 -0.88
N GLY A 121 -27.61 -14.55 -0.23
CA GLY A 121 -28.13 -14.77 1.12
C GLY A 121 -27.42 -13.91 2.18
N ALA A 122 -26.10 -13.65 2.01
CA ALA A 122 -25.36 -12.77 2.89
C ALA A 122 -25.75 -11.29 2.65
N LEU A 123 -25.95 -10.90 1.37
CA LEU A 123 -26.36 -9.56 1.02
C LEU A 123 -27.77 -9.24 1.56
N MET A 124 -28.73 -10.14 1.37
CA MET A 124 -30.10 -9.98 1.86
C MET A 124 -30.17 -9.88 3.40
N SER A 125 -29.37 -10.66 4.10
CA SER A 125 -29.27 -10.63 5.57
C SER A 125 -28.30 -9.57 6.11
N LYS A 126 -27.75 -8.72 5.23
CA LYS A 126 -26.79 -7.66 5.55
C LYS A 126 -25.57 -8.18 6.35
N ARG A 127 -25.20 -9.45 6.13
CA ARG A 127 -23.99 -10.05 6.73
C ARG A 127 -22.76 -9.67 5.91
N GLY A 128 -21.71 -9.28 6.56
CA GLY A 128 -20.40 -9.00 6.00
C GLY A 128 -19.32 -9.34 7.00
N GLY A 129 -18.10 -8.97 6.72
CA GLY A 129 -16.99 -9.16 7.62
C GLY A 129 -15.66 -9.33 6.92
N ALA A 130 -14.62 -9.47 7.72
CA ALA A 130 -13.25 -9.67 7.30
C ALA A 130 -12.96 -11.14 7.01
N VAL A 131 -12.22 -11.40 5.94
CA VAL A 131 -11.68 -12.71 5.61
C VAL A 131 -10.17 -12.55 5.44
N MET A 132 -9.40 -13.53 5.94
CA MET A 132 -7.98 -13.62 5.68
C MET A 132 -7.68 -14.94 4.99
N LEU A 133 -7.02 -14.88 3.83
CA LEU A 133 -6.55 -16.05 3.12
C LEU A 133 -5.03 -16.13 3.14
N LEU A 134 -4.47 -17.32 3.30
CA LEU A 134 -3.11 -17.63 2.90
C LEU A 134 -3.17 -18.12 1.45
N VAL A 135 -2.42 -17.47 0.60
CA VAL A 135 -2.38 -17.73 -0.84
C VAL A 135 -0.97 -18.09 -1.24
N HIS A 136 -0.81 -19.17 -1.99
CA HIS A 136 0.42 -19.54 -2.67
C HIS A 136 0.29 -19.23 -4.15
N TYR A 137 1.33 -18.72 -4.76
CA TYR A 137 1.42 -18.42 -6.20
C TYR A 137 2.74 -18.95 -6.76
N ASP A 138 2.72 -19.32 -8.03
CA ASP A 138 3.90 -19.79 -8.76
C ASP A 138 4.76 -18.63 -9.32
N ALA A 139 5.85 -18.96 -9.99
CA ALA A 139 6.73 -17.98 -10.61
C ALA A 139 6.06 -17.18 -11.76
N ALA A 140 4.98 -17.68 -12.35
CA ALA A 140 4.18 -16.95 -13.32
C ALA A 140 3.17 -16.00 -12.64
N GLY A 141 3.07 -16.03 -11.32
CA GLY A 141 2.13 -15.27 -10.53
C GLY A 141 0.74 -15.87 -10.42
N SER A 142 0.51 -17.08 -10.94
CA SER A 142 -0.77 -17.77 -10.86
C SER A 142 -1.01 -18.34 -9.47
N VAL A 143 -2.20 -18.17 -8.92
CA VAL A 143 -2.57 -18.74 -7.63
C VAL A 143 -2.64 -20.27 -7.75
N THR A 144 -1.83 -20.96 -6.97
CA THR A 144 -1.80 -22.42 -6.89
C THR A 144 -2.62 -22.97 -5.73
N GLU A 145 -2.73 -22.21 -4.65
CA GLU A 145 -3.50 -22.58 -3.47
C GLU A 145 -4.05 -21.35 -2.76
N ALA A 146 -5.25 -21.46 -2.20
CA ALA A 146 -5.85 -20.44 -1.33
C ALA A 146 -6.58 -21.13 -0.18
N LYS A 147 -6.19 -20.79 1.05
CA LYS A 147 -6.75 -21.35 2.30
C LYS A 147 -7.18 -20.25 3.25
N LEU A 148 -8.27 -20.47 3.98
CA LEU A 148 -8.62 -19.63 5.11
C LEU A 148 -7.56 -19.75 6.21
N VAL A 149 -7.19 -18.61 6.76
CA VAL A 149 -6.38 -18.53 7.97
C VAL A 149 -7.10 -17.69 9.02
N ASP A 150 -6.74 -17.88 10.26
CA ASP A 150 -7.29 -17.08 11.34
C ASP A 150 -6.83 -15.63 11.18
N GLY A 151 -7.79 -14.73 11.01
CA GLY A 151 -7.57 -13.26 10.98
C GLY A 151 -7.87 -12.62 12.34
N GLY A 152 -8.08 -13.44 13.37
CA GLY A 152 -8.41 -12.98 14.73
C GLY A 152 -9.76 -12.27 14.84
N VAL A 153 -10.63 -12.45 13.85
CA VAL A 153 -11.96 -11.81 13.78
C VAL A 153 -13.07 -12.85 13.66
N PRO A 154 -14.29 -12.53 14.07
CA PRO A 154 -15.43 -13.43 13.89
C PRO A 154 -15.60 -13.83 12.43
N LYS A 155 -15.83 -15.11 12.18
CA LYS A 155 -16.05 -15.64 10.83
C LYS A 155 -17.33 -15.06 10.22
N PRO A 156 -17.27 -14.51 9.00
CA PRO A 156 -18.43 -13.85 8.37
C PRO A 156 -19.49 -14.87 7.88
N GLY A 157 -19.13 -16.14 7.85
CA GLY A 157 -19.97 -17.25 7.40
C GLY A 157 -19.41 -17.99 6.20
N ASN A 158 -19.70 -19.28 6.11
CA ASN A 158 -19.11 -20.19 5.11
C ASN A 158 -19.40 -19.80 3.66
N ASP A 159 -20.49 -19.10 3.37
CA ASP A 159 -20.85 -18.59 2.04
C ASP A 159 -19.90 -17.46 1.61
N ILE A 160 -19.61 -16.52 2.49
CA ILE A 160 -18.66 -15.42 2.27
C ILE A 160 -17.24 -15.99 2.14
N GLU A 161 -16.85 -16.92 3.01
CA GLU A 161 -15.52 -17.56 2.96
C GLU A 161 -15.31 -18.30 1.63
N ARG A 162 -16.32 -19.07 1.16
CA ARG A 162 -16.25 -19.74 -0.15
C ARG A 162 -16.16 -18.76 -1.31
N ALA A 163 -16.91 -17.63 -1.27
CA ALA A 163 -16.85 -16.59 -2.29
C ALA A 163 -15.46 -15.94 -2.35
N ALA A 164 -14.84 -15.69 -1.20
CA ALA A 164 -13.48 -15.18 -1.11
C ALA A 164 -12.46 -16.13 -1.76
N ILE A 165 -12.48 -17.42 -1.38
CA ILE A 165 -11.58 -18.44 -1.96
C ILE A 165 -11.81 -18.59 -3.46
N ALA A 166 -13.05 -18.62 -3.91
CA ALA A 166 -13.38 -18.76 -5.34
C ALA A 166 -12.83 -17.58 -6.16
N ALA A 167 -12.95 -16.36 -5.66
CA ALA A 167 -12.43 -15.17 -6.35
C ALA A 167 -10.90 -15.18 -6.43
N VAL A 168 -10.22 -15.41 -5.31
CA VAL A 168 -8.76 -15.33 -5.22
C VAL A 168 -8.06 -16.38 -6.08
N LYS A 169 -8.67 -17.53 -6.33
CA LYS A 169 -8.14 -18.55 -7.25
C LYS A 169 -7.95 -18.05 -8.70
N HIS A 170 -8.64 -16.99 -9.08
CA HIS A 170 -8.54 -16.36 -10.41
C HIS A 170 -7.66 -15.10 -10.41
N TRP A 171 -7.11 -14.71 -9.27
CA TRP A 171 -6.21 -13.58 -9.20
C TRP A 171 -4.82 -13.96 -9.67
N THR A 172 -4.07 -12.95 -10.05
CA THR A 172 -2.65 -13.13 -10.37
C THR A 172 -1.81 -12.12 -9.60
N PHE A 173 -0.57 -12.51 -9.38
CA PHE A 173 0.42 -11.69 -8.69
C PHE A 173 1.53 -11.26 -9.67
N THR A 174 2.20 -10.15 -9.39
CA THR A 174 3.53 -9.86 -9.90
C THR A 174 4.51 -10.36 -8.84
N PRO A 175 5.20 -11.48 -9.06
CA PRO A 175 6.16 -12.04 -8.10
C PRO A 175 7.40 -11.17 -7.96
N GLU A 176 8.21 -11.44 -6.93
CA GLU A 176 9.57 -10.97 -6.85
C GLU A 176 10.46 -11.69 -7.87
N SER A 177 11.59 -11.07 -8.23
CA SER A 177 12.61 -11.68 -9.09
C SER A 177 13.93 -11.72 -8.33
N VAL A 178 14.63 -12.86 -8.43
CA VAL A 178 15.93 -13.11 -7.80
C VAL A 178 16.90 -13.60 -8.87
N GLY A 179 17.98 -12.85 -9.10
CA GLY A 179 18.93 -13.17 -10.17
C GLY A 179 18.30 -13.16 -11.56
N GLY A 180 17.31 -12.32 -11.80
CA GLY A 180 16.60 -12.23 -13.08
C GLY A 180 15.50 -13.28 -13.29
N HIS A 181 15.21 -14.11 -12.29
CA HIS A 181 14.17 -15.14 -12.38
C HIS A 181 13.05 -14.85 -11.39
N ALA A 182 11.80 -14.78 -11.88
CA ALA A 182 10.64 -14.69 -11.03
C ALA A 182 10.53 -15.92 -10.12
N ILE A 183 10.12 -15.73 -8.89
CA ILE A 183 10.04 -16.80 -7.88
C ILE A 183 8.61 -16.99 -7.39
N ALA A 184 8.26 -18.24 -7.10
CA ALA A 184 7.03 -18.56 -6.38
C ALA A 184 7.06 -17.97 -4.96
N GLY A 185 5.88 -17.70 -4.41
CA GLY A 185 5.80 -17.16 -3.07
C GLY A 185 4.45 -17.38 -2.40
N SER A 186 4.28 -16.74 -1.26
CA SER A 186 3.02 -16.76 -0.53
C SER A 186 2.72 -15.41 0.13
N ALA A 187 1.42 -15.12 0.26
CA ALA A 187 0.96 -13.91 0.89
C ALA A 187 -0.32 -14.14 1.70
N ARG A 188 -0.52 -13.37 2.75
CA ARG A 188 -1.85 -13.19 3.35
C ARG A 188 -2.62 -12.17 2.54
N VAL A 189 -3.85 -12.52 2.21
CA VAL A 189 -4.75 -11.72 1.39
C VAL A 189 -5.94 -11.30 2.25
N PRO A 190 -6.02 -10.03 2.66
CA PRO A 190 -7.15 -9.51 3.39
C PRO A 190 -8.30 -9.18 2.42
N LEU A 191 -9.52 -9.63 2.74
CA LEU A 191 -10.74 -9.26 2.01
C LEU A 191 -11.77 -8.73 3.00
N CYS A 192 -12.45 -7.66 2.59
CA CYS A 192 -13.52 -7.04 3.35
C CYS A 192 -14.83 -7.15 2.58
N PHE A 193 -15.82 -7.84 3.14
CA PHE A 193 -17.17 -7.91 2.61
C PHE A 193 -18.04 -6.91 3.36
N SER A 194 -18.53 -5.91 2.66
CA SER A 194 -19.46 -4.92 3.22
C SER A 194 -20.78 -4.94 2.46
N ALA A 195 -21.86 -5.19 3.19
CA ALA A 195 -23.23 -5.15 2.65
C ALA A 195 -23.79 -3.72 2.58
N ARG A 196 -23.07 -2.72 3.05
CA ARG A 196 -23.50 -1.31 3.07
C ARG A 196 -22.53 -0.47 2.26
N PRO A 197 -23.00 0.30 1.26
CA PRO A 197 -22.16 1.26 0.55
C PRO A 197 -21.47 2.23 1.52
N GLY A 198 -20.21 2.57 1.24
CA GLY A 198 -19.42 3.48 2.07
C GLY A 198 -18.80 2.86 3.33
N THR A 199 -18.95 1.54 3.52
CA THR A 199 -18.35 0.82 4.65
C THR A 199 -17.31 -0.24 4.20
N GLU A 200 -16.79 -0.11 2.99
CA GLU A 200 -15.86 -1.09 2.38
C GLU A 200 -14.54 -1.23 3.15
N ASN A 201 -14.15 -0.18 3.87
CA ASN A 201 -12.89 -0.15 4.63
C ASN A 201 -13.11 -0.26 6.15
N THR A 202 -14.26 -0.77 6.59
CA THR A 202 -14.57 -0.87 8.04
C THR A 202 -14.12 -2.18 8.65
N CYS A 203 -13.64 -3.13 7.85
CA CYS A 203 -13.12 -4.38 8.38
C CYS A 203 -11.87 -4.14 9.24
N ARG A 204 -11.77 -4.91 10.31
CA ARG A 204 -10.61 -4.94 11.20
C ARG A 204 -10.12 -6.37 11.29
N TRP A 205 -8.83 -6.54 11.41
CA TRP A 205 -8.16 -7.82 11.61
C TRP A 205 -7.37 -7.77 12.92
N GLN A 206 -7.13 -8.90 13.53
CA GLN A 206 -6.22 -9.00 14.67
C GLN A 206 -4.91 -9.64 14.21
N ILE A 207 -3.83 -8.90 14.31
CA ILE A 207 -2.47 -9.38 14.04
C ILE A 207 -1.66 -9.15 15.32
N ASP A 208 -1.05 -10.23 15.84
CA ASP A 208 -0.24 -10.18 17.05
C ASP A 208 -0.94 -9.50 18.23
N LYS A 209 -2.23 -9.83 18.42
CA LYS A 209 -3.13 -9.29 19.47
C LYS A 209 -3.50 -7.80 19.29
N SER A 210 -3.11 -7.17 18.21
CA SER A 210 -3.47 -5.79 17.88
C SER A 210 -4.57 -5.76 16.82
N GLU A 211 -5.57 -4.90 17.04
CA GLU A 211 -6.60 -4.63 16.02
C GLU A 211 -6.02 -3.67 14.97
N VAL A 212 -6.02 -4.10 13.72
CA VAL A 212 -5.45 -3.35 12.59
C VAL A 212 -6.45 -3.21 11.45
N SER A 213 -6.37 -2.09 10.75
CA SER A 213 -7.00 -1.90 9.46
C SER A 213 -5.98 -2.23 8.38
N LEU A 214 -6.31 -3.16 7.50
CA LEU A 214 -5.46 -3.54 6.38
C LEU A 214 -5.97 -2.94 5.09
N ASP A 215 -5.05 -2.54 4.22
CA ASP A 215 -5.39 -2.20 2.85
C ASP A 215 -5.64 -3.49 2.05
N THR A 216 -6.90 -3.70 1.65
CA THR A 216 -7.28 -4.90 0.88
C THR A 216 -6.70 -4.92 -0.53
N LYS A 217 -6.10 -3.83 -0.99
CA LYS A 217 -5.41 -3.73 -2.28
C LYS A 217 -3.95 -4.14 -2.22
N VAL A 218 -3.44 -4.47 -1.04
CA VAL A 218 -2.05 -4.87 -0.81
C VAL A 218 -1.99 -6.27 -0.20
N PRO A 219 -1.31 -7.23 -0.84
CA PRO A 219 -1.05 -8.53 -0.23
C PRO A 219 0.07 -8.39 0.82
N LEU A 220 -0.04 -9.12 1.90
CA LEU A 220 0.99 -9.15 2.95
C LEU A 220 1.93 -10.35 2.67
N ALA A 221 3.09 -10.08 2.09
CA ALA A 221 4.07 -11.13 1.79
C ALA A 221 4.49 -11.89 3.06
N MET A 222 4.51 -13.21 3.00
CA MET A 222 4.84 -14.04 4.17
C MET A 222 6.34 -14.20 4.36
N ASN A 223 7.08 -14.38 3.27
CA ASN A 223 8.53 -14.54 3.28
C ASN A 223 9.11 -13.87 2.03
N PRO A 224 9.14 -12.54 1.98
CA PRO A 224 9.68 -11.84 0.82
C PRO A 224 11.17 -12.18 0.64
N ALA A 225 11.60 -12.33 -0.61
CA ALA A 225 12.99 -12.56 -0.93
C ALA A 225 13.86 -11.31 -0.69
N VAL A 226 13.26 -10.15 -0.91
CA VAL A 226 13.84 -8.85 -0.56
C VAL A 226 13.24 -8.36 0.75
N ARG A 227 14.07 -7.93 1.69
CA ARG A 227 13.60 -7.39 2.97
C ARG A 227 14.13 -5.99 3.20
N LEU A 228 13.26 -5.13 3.70
CA LEU A 228 13.65 -3.81 4.20
C LEU A 228 14.21 -3.97 5.62
N GLU A 229 15.44 -3.52 5.83
CA GLU A 229 16.12 -3.57 7.15
C GLU A 229 16.05 -2.22 7.88
N THR A 230 15.79 -1.14 7.13
CA THR A 230 15.69 0.20 7.73
C THR A 230 14.37 0.35 8.47
N GLU A 231 14.43 0.75 9.74
CA GLU A 231 13.24 1.15 10.50
C GLU A 231 12.73 2.48 9.97
N VAL A 232 11.48 2.48 9.46
CA VAL A 232 10.90 3.65 8.79
C VAL A 232 9.69 4.23 9.53
N ALA A 233 9.08 3.45 10.43
CA ALA A 233 7.87 3.87 11.13
C ALA A 233 8.10 5.17 11.92
N GLY A 234 7.19 6.13 11.75
CA GLY A 234 7.24 7.42 12.43
C GLY A 234 8.19 8.46 11.81
N GLN A 235 9.01 8.10 10.81
CA GLN A 235 9.85 9.08 10.11
C GLN A 235 8.98 10.13 9.41
N VAL A 236 9.46 11.37 9.39
CA VAL A 236 8.82 12.53 8.75
C VAL A 236 9.70 12.99 7.60
N LEU A 237 9.06 13.24 6.45
CA LEU A 237 9.70 13.67 5.21
C LEU A 237 9.27 15.07 4.80
#